data_1860871ce1258c15f93aebf3bf5f5d66
#
_entry.id   1860871ce1258c15f93aebf3bf5f5d66
#
_cell.length_a   1.000
_cell.length_b   1.000
_cell.length_c   1.000
_cell.angle_alpha   90.00
_cell.angle_beta   90.00
_cell.angle_gamma   90.00
#
_symmetry.space_group_name_H-M   'P 1'
#
loop_
_entity.id
_entity.type
_entity.pdbx_description
1 polymer ?
#
loop_
_entity_poly.entity_id
_entity_poly.type
_entity_poly.pdbx_seq_one_letter_code
_entity_poly.pdbx_strand_id
1 'polypeptide(L)'
;RIGSSPMTPAQLLMDLWSRVQALHPDIKFQIVPFENTPENAREILANLGKNIDIVGGIFDETMLHLRGCAGLELTRGRFCCAVSIHHRLADKDKLQVSDLYGENLLLMHRGWSHYVDQLRDDLWQHHPQIHIVDFDFYSMDVFNRCENTNDVLLAIPGWANVHPLLKVIPVEWEHSIPYGILHSPEPTPT
;
A
#
# COMPACT_ATOMS: atom_id res chain seq x y z
N ARG A 1 20.11 -3.40 -4.19
CA ARG A 1 19.32 -4.33 -3.35
C ARG A 1 17.92 -3.76 -3.16
N ILE A 2 16.91 -4.54 -3.53
CA ILE A 2 15.50 -4.15 -3.47
C ILE A 2 14.87 -4.88 -2.29
N GLY A 3 14.38 -4.14 -1.30
CA GLY A 3 13.65 -4.72 -0.19
C GLY A 3 12.26 -5.17 -0.60
N SER A 4 11.82 -6.32 -0.11
CA SER A 4 10.50 -6.86 -0.39
C SER A 4 9.85 -7.45 0.85
N SER A 5 8.60 -7.10 1.06
CA SER A 5 7.70 -7.69 2.07
C SER A 5 6.31 -7.85 1.47
N PRO A 6 5.36 -8.50 2.14
CA PRO A 6 3.98 -8.60 1.67
C PRO A 6 3.35 -7.22 1.36
N MET A 7 3.64 -6.19 2.16
CA MET A 7 3.08 -4.84 1.97
C MET A 7 3.89 -3.96 1.02
N THR A 8 5.11 -4.37 0.70
CA THR A 8 6.02 -3.69 -0.22
C THR A 8 6.54 -4.68 -1.26
N PRO A 9 5.66 -5.28 -2.07
CA PRO A 9 6.05 -6.26 -3.07
C PRO A 9 6.95 -5.60 -4.13
N ALA A 10 8.05 -6.25 -4.48
CA ALA A 10 8.97 -5.76 -5.49
C ALA A 10 8.43 -5.85 -6.93
N GLN A 11 7.22 -6.36 -7.13
CA GLN A 11 6.66 -6.69 -8.45
C GLN A 11 6.69 -5.51 -9.42
N LEU A 12 6.25 -4.31 -8.99
CA LEU A 12 6.28 -3.13 -9.85
C LEU A 12 7.69 -2.82 -10.37
N LEU A 13 8.69 -2.95 -9.50
CA LEU A 13 10.08 -2.71 -9.88
C LEU A 13 10.61 -3.81 -10.81
N MET A 14 10.14 -5.05 -10.61
CA MET A 14 10.47 -6.17 -11.51
C MET A 14 9.87 -5.98 -12.90
N ASP A 15 8.66 -5.49 -12.99
CA ASP A 15 7.99 -5.22 -14.28
C ASP A 15 8.73 -4.13 -15.08
N LEU A 16 9.38 -3.20 -14.40
CA LEU A 16 10.19 -2.15 -15.02
C LEU A 16 11.62 -2.60 -15.33
N TRP A 17 12.06 -3.73 -14.77
CA TRP A 17 13.47 -4.14 -14.78
C TRP A 17 14.03 -4.36 -16.19
N SER A 18 13.28 -4.97 -17.10
CA SER A 18 13.73 -5.21 -18.47
C SER A 18 14.09 -3.90 -19.19
N ARG A 19 13.38 -2.81 -18.89
CA ARG A 19 13.66 -1.47 -19.45
C ARG A 19 14.90 -0.86 -18.80
N VAL A 20 15.04 -1.01 -17.49
CA VAL A 20 16.23 -0.53 -16.76
C VAL A 20 17.49 -1.26 -17.26
N GLN A 21 17.42 -2.58 -17.40
CA GLN A 21 18.53 -3.39 -17.87
C GLN A 21 18.95 -3.09 -19.32
N ALA A 22 17.99 -2.75 -20.17
CA ALA A 22 18.29 -2.34 -21.55
C ALA A 22 19.08 -1.03 -21.63
N LEU A 23 18.83 -0.10 -20.69
CA LEU A 23 19.52 1.19 -20.60
C LEU A 23 20.85 1.11 -19.80
N HIS A 24 20.88 0.23 -18.82
CA HIS A 24 21.98 0.07 -17.85
C HIS A 24 22.30 -1.41 -17.63
N PRO A 25 22.96 -2.08 -18.61
CA PRO A 25 23.19 -3.53 -18.56
C PRO A 25 24.13 -3.97 -17.42
N ASP A 26 24.93 -3.07 -16.90
CA ASP A 26 25.88 -3.35 -15.80
C ASP A 26 25.20 -3.35 -14.42
N ILE A 27 23.97 -2.81 -14.32
CA ILE A 27 23.25 -2.81 -13.06
C ILE A 27 22.67 -4.21 -12.80
N LYS A 28 23.08 -4.79 -11.68
CA LYS A 28 22.50 -6.03 -11.15
C LYS A 28 21.64 -5.70 -9.93
N PHE A 29 20.56 -6.44 -9.76
CA PHE A 29 19.74 -6.30 -8.57
C PHE A 29 19.69 -7.60 -7.76
N GLN A 30 19.38 -7.45 -6.49
CA GLN A 30 19.11 -8.53 -5.56
C GLN A 30 17.85 -8.20 -4.78
N ILE A 31 16.90 -9.14 -4.69
CA ILE A 31 15.72 -9.01 -3.83
C ILE A 31 16.14 -9.44 -2.43
N VAL A 32 15.89 -8.59 -1.45
CA VAL A 32 16.15 -8.83 -0.03
C VAL A 32 14.80 -8.89 0.70
N PRO A 33 14.34 -10.08 1.09
CA PRO A 33 13.11 -10.20 1.84
C PRO A 33 13.29 -9.64 3.27
N PHE A 34 12.24 -9.04 3.80
CA PHE A 34 12.20 -8.62 5.20
C PHE A 34 10.83 -8.86 5.80
N GLU A 35 10.82 -9.07 7.12
CA GLU A 35 9.60 -9.24 7.88
C GLU A 35 8.86 -7.91 8.05
N ASN A 36 7.57 -7.90 7.75
CA ASN A 36 6.74 -6.71 7.82
C ASN A 36 6.16 -6.50 9.22
N THR A 37 7.03 -6.06 10.14
CA THR A 37 6.64 -5.57 11.47
C THR A 37 6.82 -4.05 11.53
N PRO A 38 6.13 -3.34 12.45
CA PRO A 38 6.30 -1.89 12.61
C PRO A 38 7.76 -1.49 12.87
N GLU A 39 8.47 -2.27 13.68
CA GLU A 39 9.87 -2.05 14.06
C GLU A 39 10.78 -2.21 12.85
N ASN A 40 10.69 -3.35 12.15
CA ASN A 40 11.51 -3.64 10.96
C ASN A 40 11.25 -2.64 9.83
N ALA A 41 9.98 -2.32 9.56
CA ALA A 41 9.65 -1.35 8.52
C ALA A 41 10.26 0.02 8.83
N ARG A 42 10.20 0.47 10.08
CA ARG A 42 10.81 1.73 10.51
C ARG A 42 12.33 1.69 10.37
N GLU A 43 12.97 0.62 10.86
CA GLU A 43 14.43 0.46 10.80
C GLU A 43 14.93 0.44 9.36
N ILE A 44 14.30 -0.36 8.49
CA ILE A 44 14.70 -0.50 7.08
C ILE A 44 14.56 0.83 6.36
N LEU A 45 13.43 1.51 6.49
CA LEU A 45 13.18 2.76 5.77
C LEU A 45 14.08 3.90 6.27
N ALA A 46 14.40 3.95 7.55
CA ALA A 46 15.36 4.91 8.10
C ALA A 46 16.82 4.63 7.72
N ASN A 47 17.13 3.45 7.21
CA ASN A 47 18.48 3.00 6.88
C ASN A 47 18.66 2.57 5.41
N LEU A 48 17.82 3.07 4.51
CA LEU A 48 17.98 2.82 3.08
C LEU A 48 19.36 3.28 2.58
N GLY A 49 19.98 2.46 1.73
CA GLY A 49 21.35 2.64 1.26
C GLY A 49 22.39 1.80 2.03
N LYS A 50 22.03 1.20 3.18
CA LYS A 50 22.94 0.30 3.94
C LYS A 50 22.80 -1.16 3.47
N ASN A 51 21.76 -1.85 3.91
CA ASN A 51 21.50 -3.26 3.56
C ASN A 51 20.49 -3.41 2.42
N ILE A 52 19.52 -2.52 2.37
CA ILE A 52 18.51 -2.38 1.32
C ILE A 52 18.67 -0.99 0.73
N ASP A 53 18.72 -0.88 -0.58
CA ASP A 53 18.93 0.40 -1.25
C ASP A 53 17.61 1.10 -1.54
N ILE A 54 16.60 0.32 -1.97
CA ILE A 54 15.27 0.83 -2.32
C ILE A 54 14.17 -0.13 -1.89
N VAL A 55 12.98 0.43 -1.69
CA VAL A 55 11.74 -0.30 -1.43
C VAL A 55 10.64 0.28 -2.31
N GLY A 56 9.82 -0.56 -2.96
CA GLY A 56 8.61 -0.11 -3.65
C GLY A 56 7.46 0.06 -2.67
N GLY A 57 6.75 1.18 -2.70
CA GLY A 57 5.63 1.37 -1.79
C GLY A 57 4.87 2.67 -1.97
N ILE A 58 3.82 2.81 -1.17
CA ILE A 58 3.02 4.04 -1.07
C ILE A 58 3.70 5.04 -0.14
N PHE A 59 3.51 6.32 -0.42
CA PHE A 59 4.05 7.38 0.41
C PHE A 59 3.30 8.70 0.24
N ASP A 60 3.51 9.60 1.17
CA ASP A 60 3.28 11.04 1.09
C ASP A 60 4.39 11.77 1.83
N GLU A 61 4.38 13.08 1.80
CA GLU A 61 5.44 13.90 2.42
C GLU A 61 5.55 13.66 3.94
N THR A 62 4.41 13.51 4.62
CA THR A 62 4.39 13.22 6.06
C THR A 62 5.01 11.86 6.36
N MET A 63 4.63 10.84 5.58
CA MET A 63 5.17 9.48 5.71
C MET A 63 6.68 9.46 5.44
N LEU A 64 7.17 10.16 4.42
CA LEU A 64 8.60 10.24 4.10
C LEU A 64 9.39 10.89 5.23
N HIS A 65 8.87 12.01 5.76
CA HIS A 65 9.50 12.70 6.89
C HIS A 65 9.60 11.81 8.14
N LEU A 66 8.49 11.18 8.53
CA LEU A 66 8.45 10.28 9.69
C LEU A 66 9.35 9.05 9.54
N ARG A 67 9.55 8.58 8.32
CA ARG A 67 10.38 7.40 7.99
C ARG A 67 11.85 7.75 7.76
N GLY A 68 12.19 9.02 7.60
CA GLY A 68 13.55 9.48 7.33
C GLY A 68 14.07 9.03 5.95
N CYS A 69 13.21 8.93 4.96
CA CYS A 69 13.55 8.54 3.59
C CYS A 69 12.99 9.52 2.56
N ALA A 70 13.42 9.39 1.31
CA ALA A 70 12.92 10.12 0.17
C ALA A 70 12.07 9.21 -0.72
N GLY A 71 11.23 9.80 -1.57
CA GLY A 71 10.35 9.07 -2.47
C GLY A 71 10.41 9.59 -3.90
N LEU A 72 10.43 8.67 -4.86
CA LEU A 72 10.27 8.96 -6.29
C LEU A 72 8.94 8.38 -6.75
N GLU A 73 7.97 9.24 -7.05
CA GLU A 73 6.67 8.79 -7.58
C GLU A 73 6.84 8.20 -8.99
N LEU A 74 6.37 6.98 -9.17
CA LEU A 74 6.33 6.29 -10.47
C LEU A 74 4.90 6.24 -11.01
N THR A 75 3.91 6.14 -10.14
CA THR A 75 2.49 6.05 -10.50
C THR A 75 1.61 6.44 -9.31
N ARG A 76 0.31 6.45 -9.55
CA ARG A 76 -0.71 6.61 -8.51
C ARG A 76 -1.38 5.26 -8.22
N GLY A 77 -1.36 4.84 -6.95
CA GLY A 77 -2.19 3.75 -6.46
C GLY A 77 -3.60 4.25 -6.19
N ARG A 78 -4.58 3.95 -7.05
CA ARG A 78 -5.99 4.24 -6.75
C ARG A 78 -6.42 3.40 -5.57
N PHE A 79 -7.10 4.01 -4.59
CA PHE A 79 -7.62 3.25 -3.48
C PHE A 79 -8.69 2.27 -3.93
N CYS A 80 -8.54 1.03 -3.49
CA CYS A 80 -9.43 -0.09 -3.73
C CYS A 80 -9.97 -0.61 -2.40
N CYS A 81 -10.90 -1.55 -2.45
CA CYS A 81 -11.36 -2.30 -1.28
C CYS A 81 -10.96 -3.77 -1.41
N ALA A 82 -10.37 -4.33 -0.36
CA ALA A 82 -10.16 -5.76 -0.22
C ALA A 82 -11.29 -6.36 0.61
N VAL A 83 -11.89 -7.42 0.12
CA VAL A 83 -12.98 -8.16 0.76
C VAL A 83 -12.70 -9.65 0.71
N SER A 84 -13.22 -10.41 1.68
CA SER A 84 -13.20 -11.88 1.62
C SER A 84 -13.85 -12.36 0.31
N ILE A 85 -13.32 -13.43 -0.28
CA ILE A 85 -13.95 -14.08 -1.44
C ILE A 85 -15.38 -14.57 -1.15
N HIS A 86 -15.77 -14.67 0.10
CA HIS A 86 -17.13 -15.02 0.56
C HIS A 86 -17.99 -13.80 0.90
N HIS A 87 -17.43 -12.59 0.78
CA HIS A 87 -18.16 -11.36 1.06
C HIS A 87 -19.23 -11.10 -0.02
N ARG A 88 -20.36 -10.47 0.35
CA ARG A 88 -21.44 -10.13 -0.59
C ARG A 88 -20.98 -9.29 -1.78
N LEU A 89 -19.88 -8.54 -1.65
CA LEU A 89 -19.32 -7.70 -2.71
C LEU A 89 -18.31 -8.45 -3.60
N ALA A 90 -17.92 -9.66 -3.27
CA ALA A 90 -16.82 -10.38 -3.96
C ALA A 90 -17.11 -10.69 -5.43
N ASP A 91 -18.38 -10.82 -5.82
CA ASP A 91 -18.76 -11.08 -7.21
C ASP A 91 -18.70 -9.84 -8.11
N LYS A 92 -18.49 -8.66 -7.52
CA LYS A 92 -18.37 -7.41 -8.28
C LYS A 92 -16.94 -7.22 -8.81
N ASP A 93 -16.82 -6.71 -10.02
CA ASP A 93 -15.54 -6.33 -10.62
C ASP A 93 -15.16 -4.88 -10.30
N LYS A 94 -16.15 -4.08 -9.86
CA LYS A 94 -16.01 -2.68 -9.51
C LYS A 94 -17.10 -2.29 -8.50
N LEU A 95 -16.73 -1.49 -7.52
CA LEU A 95 -17.64 -0.98 -6.50
C LEU A 95 -18.00 0.47 -6.79
N GLN A 96 -19.27 0.80 -6.57
CA GLN A 96 -19.68 2.18 -6.32
C GLN A 96 -19.56 2.47 -4.82
N VAL A 97 -19.40 3.74 -4.45
CA VAL A 97 -19.31 4.11 -3.02
C VAL A 97 -20.53 3.64 -2.23
N SER A 98 -21.73 3.68 -2.85
CA SER A 98 -22.97 3.20 -2.24
C SER A 98 -22.98 1.69 -1.95
N ASP A 99 -22.17 0.90 -2.62
CA ASP A 99 -22.04 -0.53 -2.31
C ASP A 99 -21.44 -0.78 -0.93
N LEU A 100 -20.69 0.19 -0.40
CA LEU A 100 -20.05 0.16 0.92
C LEU A 100 -20.98 0.59 2.06
N TYR A 101 -22.20 1.02 1.77
CA TYR A 101 -23.14 1.45 2.81
C TYR A 101 -23.49 0.28 3.74
N GLY A 102 -23.38 0.50 5.04
CA GLY A 102 -23.57 -0.50 6.06
C GLY A 102 -22.34 -1.37 6.34
N GLU A 103 -21.26 -1.23 5.57
CA GLU A 103 -20.01 -1.95 5.80
C GLU A 103 -19.13 -1.26 6.84
N ASN A 104 -18.28 -2.06 7.50
CA ASN A 104 -17.15 -1.58 8.26
C ASN A 104 -15.95 -1.43 7.30
N LEU A 105 -15.52 -0.21 7.05
CA LEU A 105 -14.34 0.08 6.24
C LEU A 105 -13.14 0.36 7.15
N LEU A 106 -12.15 -0.52 7.08
CA LEU A 106 -10.90 -0.39 7.82
C LEU A 106 -9.97 0.60 7.12
N LEU A 107 -9.62 1.66 7.80
CA LEU A 107 -8.66 2.69 7.37
C LEU A 107 -7.53 2.79 8.39
N MET A 108 -6.32 3.07 7.92
CA MET A 108 -5.25 3.50 8.83
C MET A 108 -5.72 4.72 9.63
N HIS A 109 -5.30 4.78 10.89
CA HIS A 109 -5.66 5.85 11.80
C HIS A 109 -5.36 7.25 11.23
N ARG A 110 -6.08 8.25 11.69
CA ARG A 110 -5.86 9.64 11.27
C ARG A 110 -4.42 10.08 11.53
N GLY A 111 -3.87 10.82 10.57
CA GLY A 111 -2.50 11.33 10.62
C GLY A 111 -1.44 10.40 10.05
N TRP A 112 -1.82 9.18 9.64
CA TRP A 112 -0.89 8.27 8.98
C TRP A 112 -0.56 8.71 7.53
N SER A 113 -1.58 9.14 6.80
CA SER A 113 -1.44 9.64 5.44
C SER A 113 -2.46 10.73 5.15
N HIS A 114 -1.99 11.83 4.57
CA HIS A 114 -2.83 12.90 4.08
C HIS A 114 -3.90 12.42 3.07
N TYR A 115 -3.56 11.50 2.18
CA TYR A 115 -4.49 10.97 1.17
C TYR A 115 -5.58 10.08 1.79
N VAL A 116 -5.23 9.29 2.80
CA VAL A 116 -6.23 8.50 3.56
C VAL A 116 -7.11 9.42 4.39
N ASP A 117 -6.57 10.46 4.98
CA ASP A 117 -7.34 11.45 5.73
C ASP A 117 -8.33 12.21 4.82
N GLN A 118 -7.95 12.55 3.61
CA GLN A 118 -8.86 13.13 2.62
C GLN A 118 -10.03 12.19 2.27
N LEU A 119 -9.73 10.91 2.04
CA LEU A 119 -10.79 9.91 1.82
C LEU A 119 -11.71 9.80 3.04
N ARG A 120 -11.14 9.74 4.24
CA ARG A 120 -11.89 9.68 5.50
C ARG A 120 -12.85 10.85 5.65
N ASP A 121 -12.37 12.06 5.38
CA ASP A 121 -13.18 13.28 5.51
C ASP A 121 -14.30 13.33 4.46
N ASP A 122 -14.03 12.91 3.23
CA ASP A 122 -15.02 12.78 2.18
C ASP A 122 -16.12 11.78 2.54
N LEU A 123 -15.75 10.60 3.01
CA LEU A 123 -16.70 9.58 3.46
C LEU A 123 -17.52 10.06 4.66
N TRP A 124 -16.89 10.69 5.63
CA TRP A 124 -17.58 11.24 6.79
C TRP A 124 -18.64 12.29 6.39
N GLN A 125 -18.29 13.16 5.45
CA GLN A 125 -19.14 14.26 5.03
C GLN A 125 -20.28 13.83 4.10
N HIS A 126 -19.99 12.92 3.14
CA HIS A 126 -20.94 12.62 2.04
C HIS A 126 -21.52 11.20 2.11
N HIS A 127 -20.89 10.29 2.86
CA HIS A 127 -21.27 8.88 2.94
C HIS A 127 -21.28 8.34 4.37
N PRO A 128 -22.04 8.97 5.29
CA PRO A 128 -22.05 8.62 6.72
C PRO A 128 -22.60 7.21 7.01
N GLN A 129 -23.15 6.53 6.00
CA GLN A 129 -23.61 5.15 6.10
C GLN A 129 -22.45 4.13 6.09
N ILE A 130 -21.22 4.56 5.77
CA ILE A 130 -20.02 3.72 5.84
C ILE A 130 -19.42 3.87 7.24
N HIS A 131 -19.25 2.75 7.93
CA HIS A 131 -18.66 2.75 9.28
C HIS A 131 -17.13 2.67 9.17
N ILE A 132 -16.44 3.75 9.51
CA ILE A 132 -14.97 3.79 9.49
C ILE A 132 -14.44 3.16 10.77
N VAL A 133 -13.53 2.21 10.63
CA VAL A 133 -12.85 1.50 11.71
C VAL A 133 -11.35 1.68 11.57
N ASP A 134 -10.70 2.23 12.59
CA ASP A 134 -9.27 2.48 12.58
C ASP A 134 -8.45 1.22 12.86
N PHE A 135 -7.27 1.15 12.26
CA PHE A 135 -6.20 0.22 12.61
C PHE A 135 -4.83 0.90 12.49
N ASP A 136 -3.80 0.31 13.09
CA ASP A 136 -2.53 1.00 13.31
C ASP A 136 -1.42 0.60 12.34
N PHE A 137 -1.51 -0.57 11.72
CA PHE A 137 -0.45 -1.06 10.85
C PHE A 137 -0.97 -2.10 9.86
N TYR A 138 -0.57 -1.98 8.57
CA TYR A 138 -0.82 -3.01 7.57
C TYR A 138 0.05 -4.23 7.83
N SER A 139 -0.51 -5.24 8.43
CA SER A 139 0.10 -6.54 8.69
C SER A 139 -0.76 -7.66 8.12
N MET A 140 -0.25 -8.88 8.10
CA MET A 140 -1.04 -10.04 7.70
C MET A 140 -2.28 -10.22 8.61
N ASP A 141 -2.21 -9.79 9.87
CA ASP A 141 -3.32 -9.90 10.81
C ASP A 141 -4.55 -9.08 10.39
N VAL A 142 -4.36 -7.88 9.82
CA VAL A 142 -5.49 -7.10 9.33
C VAL A 142 -6.14 -7.74 8.10
N PHE A 143 -5.36 -8.39 7.24
CA PHE A 143 -5.88 -9.17 6.12
C PHE A 143 -6.63 -10.42 6.60
N ASN A 144 -6.06 -11.16 7.55
CA ASN A 144 -6.73 -12.31 8.19
C ASN A 144 -8.03 -11.89 8.88
N ARG A 145 -8.06 -10.71 9.51
CA ARG A 145 -9.29 -10.17 10.10
C ARG A 145 -10.37 -10.01 9.04
N CYS A 146 -10.07 -9.40 7.90
CA CYS A 146 -11.04 -9.21 6.82
C CYS A 146 -11.52 -10.52 6.20
N GLU A 147 -10.67 -11.56 6.16
CA GLU A 147 -11.07 -12.89 5.70
C GLU A 147 -12.04 -13.53 6.68
N ASN A 148 -11.80 -13.39 7.99
CA ASN A 148 -12.60 -14.00 9.06
C ASN A 148 -13.84 -13.20 9.47
N THR A 149 -14.02 -12.01 8.93
CA THR A 149 -15.16 -11.12 9.21
C THR A 149 -15.77 -10.63 7.90
N ASN A 150 -16.79 -9.78 7.99
CA ASN A 150 -17.31 -9.05 6.84
C ASN A 150 -16.70 -7.63 6.72
N ASP A 151 -15.60 -7.36 7.40
CA ASP A 151 -14.92 -6.07 7.31
C ASP A 151 -14.30 -5.89 5.91
N VAL A 152 -14.30 -4.65 5.45
CA VAL A 152 -13.72 -4.23 4.18
C VAL A 152 -12.45 -3.46 4.47
N LEU A 153 -11.35 -3.78 3.80
CA LEU A 153 -10.06 -3.13 4.00
C LEU A 153 -9.75 -2.17 2.86
N LEU A 154 -9.35 -0.95 3.18
CA LEU A 154 -8.76 -0.06 2.18
C LEU A 154 -7.44 -0.66 1.69
N ALA A 155 -7.30 -0.78 0.38
CA ALA A 155 -6.15 -1.41 -0.28
C ALA A 155 -5.73 -0.64 -1.53
N ILE A 156 -4.70 -1.12 -2.18
CA ILE A 156 -4.24 -0.65 -3.48
C ILE A 156 -4.11 -1.84 -4.44
N PRO A 157 -4.11 -1.63 -5.77
CA PRO A 157 -3.97 -2.73 -6.74
C PRO A 157 -2.72 -3.59 -6.52
N GLY A 158 -1.61 -2.99 -6.05
CA GLY A 158 -0.36 -3.70 -5.76
C GLY A 158 -0.46 -4.77 -4.67
N TRP A 159 -1.55 -4.78 -3.91
CA TRP A 159 -1.80 -5.79 -2.86
C TRP A 159 -2.77 -6.90 -3.26
N ALA A 160 -3.10 -7.00 -4.54
CA ALA A 160 -4.07 -7.99 -5.04
C ALA A 160 -3.70 -9.45 -4.72
N ASN A 161 -2.41 -9.75 -4.55
CA ASN A 161 -1.90 -11.10 -4.29
C ASN A 161 -1.35 -11.29 -2.87
N VAL A 162 -1.61 -10.36 -1.95
CA VAL A 162 -1.10 -10.45 -0.57
C VAL A 162 -1.77 -11.57 0.20
N HIS A 163 -3.07 -11.73 0.04
CA HIS A 163 -3.83 -12.77 0.74
C HIS A 163 -4.71 -13.57 -0.25
N PRO A 164 -4.59 -14.90 -0.28
CA PRO A 164 -5.26 -15.72 -1.32
C PRO A 164 -6.79 -15.75 -1.21
N LEU A 165 -7.34 -15.45 -0.03
CA LEU A 165 -8.79 -15.46 0.22
C LEU A 165 -9.40 -14.04 0.25
N LEU A 166 -8.63 -13.01 -0.16
CA LEU A 166 -9.15 -11.66 -0.35
C LEU A 166 -9.11 -11.26 -1.81
N LYS A 167 -10.16 -10.60 -2.25
CA LYS A 167 -10.25 -9.97 -3.57
C LYS A 167 -10.12 -8.46 -3.43
N VAL A 168 -9.20 -7.86 -4.17
CA VAL A 168 -9.05 -6.40 -4.25
C VAL A 168 -9.89 -5.89 -5.40
N ILE A 169 -10.85 -5.03 -5.10
CA ILE A 169 -11.85 -4.52 -6.05
C ILE A 169 -11.70 -3.00 -6.17
N PRO A 170 -11.57 -2.44 -7.38
CA PRO A 170 -11.54 -1.00 -7.58
C PRO A 170 -12.88 -0.35 -7.19
N VAL A 171 -12.81 0.89 -6.68
CA VAL A 171 -13.96 1.69 -6.28
C VAL A 171 -14.07 2.93 -7.18
N GLU A 172 -15.29 3.32 -7.52
CA GLU A 172 -15.56 4.54 -8.29
C GLU A 172 -15.49 5.79 -7.41
N TRP A 173 -14.29 6.16 -7.01
CA TRP A 173 -13.95 7.41 -6.38
C TRP A 173 -12.62 7.96 -6.92
N GLU A 174 -12.34 9.24 -6.67
CA GLU A 174 -11.14 9.92 -7.19
C GLU A 174 -9.97 9.91 -6.19
N HIS A 175 -9.98 9.02 -5.21
CA HIS A 175 -8.96 8.92 -4.17
C HIS A 175 -7.82 8.00 -4.58
N SER A 176 -6.59 8.47 -4.43
CA SER A 176 -5.36 7.74 -4.76
C SER A 176 -4.20 8.22 -3.90
N ILE A 177 -3.11 7.46 -3.90
CA ILE A 177 -1.88 7.77 -3.16
C ILE A 177 -0.68 7.59 -4.09
N PRO A 178 0.39 8.41 -3.98
CA PRO A 178 1.64 8.18 -4.69
C PRO A 178 2.19 6.78 -4.41
N TYR A 179 2.60 6.09 -5.46
CA TYR A 179 3.28 4.80 -5.40
C TYR A 179 4.59 4.87 -6.20
N GLY A 180 5.67 4.40 -5.62
CA GLY A 180 6.97 4.48 -6.29
C GLY A 180 8.10 3.90 -5.48
N ILE A 181 9.26 4.50 -5.60
CA ILE A 181 10.50 4.05 -4.98
C ILE A 181 10.79 4.91 -3.75
N LEU A 182 10.94 4.24 -2.61
CA LEU A 182 11.51 4.81 -1.39
C LEU A 182 13.02 4.57 -1.39
N HIS A 183 13.81 5.59 -1.11
CA HIS A 183 15.26 5.53 -1.14
C HIS A 183 15.87 6.43 -0.05
N SER A 184 17.20 6.33 0.15
CA SER A 184 17.92 7.25 1.03
C SER A 184 17.74 8.70 0.57
N PRO A 185 17.53 9.67 1.47
CA PRO A 185 17.53 11.09 1.10
C PRO A 185 18.89 11.55 0.54
N GLU A 186 19.97 10.85 0.90
CA GLU A 186 21.32 11.09 0.40
C GLU A 186 21.83 9.82 -0.29
N PRO A 187 21.41 9.56 -1.55
CA PRO A 187 21.86 8.38 -2.27
C PRO A 187 23.35 8.49 -2.58
N THR A 188 24.11 7.46 -2.25
CA THR A 188 25.53 7.38 -2.65
C THR A 188 25.63 7.24 -4.16
N PRO A 189 26.53 8.01 -4.81
CA PRO A 189 26.84 7.77 -6.22
C PRO A 189 27.33 6.33 -6.43
N THR A 190 26.79 5.63 -7.40
CA THR A 190 27.29 4.32 -7.88
C THR A 190 28.42 4.53 -8.87
#